data_013a5894b6a42ccddd14898b90ec6794
#
_entry.id   013a5894b6a42ccddd14898b90ec6794
#
_cell.length_a   1.000
_cell.length_b   1.000
_cell.length_c   1.000
_cell.angle_alpha   90.00
_cell.angle_beta   90.00
_cell.angle_gamma   90.00
#
_symmetry.space_group_name_H-M   'P 1'
#
loop_
_entity.id
_entity.type
_entity.pdbx_description
1 polymer ?
#
loop_
_entity_poly.entity_id
_entity_poly.type
_entity_poly.pdbx_seq_one_letter_code
_entity_poly.pdbx_strand_id
1 'polypeptide(L)'
;AKGEQPAAPEKITLTRKEGADNSVRLLTGVQFPITLTDKGNGHKVTVDADETFENGVLWQQDAESFVCMEPWNGWANSVNEEGKHEVLEPDEAMTSEWSITIEKV
;
A
#
# COMPACT_ATOMS: atom_id res chain seq x y z
N ALA A 1 3.92 -15.66 13.92
CA ALA A 1 5.30 -15.97 13.64
C ALA A 1 6.13 -14.70 13.63
N LYS A 2 7.41 -14.86 13.83
CA LYS A 2 8.33 -13.73 13.86
C LYS A 2 8.32 -13.00 12.51
N GLY A 3 8.08 -11.72 12.56
CA GLY A 3 8.04 -10.92 11.35
C GLY A 3 6.70 -10.84 10.66
N GLU A 4 5.71 -11.55 11.14
CA GLU A 4 4.38 -11.41 10.59
C GLU A 4 3.77 -10.09 11.02
N GLN A 5 3.18 -9.40 10.07
CA GLN A 5 2.42 -8.21 10.35
C GLN A 5 0.97 -8.60 10.62
N PRO A 6 0.27 -7.90 11.49
CA PRO A 6 -1.16 -8.13 11.65
C PRO A 6 -1.88 -7.84 10.34
N ALA A 7 -3.01 -8.52 10.13
CA ALA A 7 -3.84 -8.26 8.97
C ALA A 7 -4.25 -6.79 8.94
N ALA A 8 -4.35 -6.23 7.74
CA ALA A 8 -4.75 -4.84 7.58
C ALA A 8 -6.17 -4.64 8.12
N PRO A 9 -6.42 -3.60 8.93
CA PRO A 9 -7.75 -3.30 9.38
C PRO A 9 -8.64 -2.85 8.21
N GLU A 10 -9.92 -3.05 8.34
CA GLU A 10 -10.88 -2.68 7.31
C GLU A 10 -10.93 -1.17 7.08
N LYS A 11 -10.68 -0.39 8.11
CA LYS A 11 -10.72 1.06 8.03
C LYS A 11 -9.64 1.68 8.90
N ILE A 12 -8.96 2.67 8.34
CA ILE A 12 -7.94 3.42 9.06
C ILE A 12 -8.27 4.90 8.94
N THR A 13 -8.26 5.60 10.07
CA THR A 13 -8.38 7.05 10.07
C THR A 13 -6.97 7.64 10.06
N LEU A 14 -6.69 8.46 9.06
CA LEU A 14 -5.40 9.12 8.93
C LEU A 14 -5.50 10.52 9.50
N THR A 15 -4.59 10.85 10.39
CA THR A 15 -4.51 12.19 10.96
C THR A 15 -3.09 12.72 10.74
N ARG A 16 -3.00 14.03 10.54
CA ARG A 16 -1.71 14.70 10.52
C ARG A 16 -1.32 15.03 11.96
N LYS A 17 -0.12 14.67 12.32
CA LYS A 17 0.36 14.85 13.68
C LYS A 17 1.66 15.64 13.64
N GLU A 18 1.60 16.89 14.11
CA GLU A 18 2.77 17.76 14.13
C GLU A 18 3.87 17.21 15.03
N GLY A 19 5.10 17.33 14.58
CA GLY A 19 6.26 16.90 15.34
C GLY A 19 6.53 15.43 15.33
N ALA A 20 5.76 14.65 14.55
CA ALA A 20 6.01 13.23 14.39
C ALA A 20 7.01 13.00 13.25
N ASP A 21 7.72 11.90 13.30
CA ASP A 21 8.57 11.46 12.20
C ASP A 21 7.71 10.87 11.08
N ASN A 22 8.36 10.49 9.98
CA ASN A 22 7.69 9.80 8.90
C ASN A 22 6.91 8.60 9.43
N SER A 23 5.68 8.47 8.99
CA SER A 23 4.83 7.36 9.37
C SER A 23 4.66 6.41 8.19
N VAL A 24 5.14 5.18 8.35
CA VAL A 24 4.99 4.13 7.35
C VAL A 24 4.14 3.03 7.95
N ARG A 25 3.04 2.68 7.29
CA ARG A 25 2.17 1.60 7.72
C ARG A 25 2.22 0.48 6.69
N LEU A 26 2.57 -0.70 7.15
CA LEU A 26 2.63 -1.90 6.33
C LEU A 26 1.30 -2.63 6.45
N LEU A 27 0.69 -2.90 5.31
CA LEU A 27 -0.62 -3.55 5.23
C LEU A 27 -0.45 -4.94 4.63
N THR A 28 -0.26 -5.92 5.50
CA THR A 28 -0.08 -7.32 5.08
C THR A 28 -1.41 -7.93 4.72
N GLY A 29 -1.46 -8.62 3.59
CA GLY A 29 -2.68 -9.28 3.15
C GLY A 29 -3.81 -8.32 2.80
N VAL A 30 -3.47 -7.10 2.45
CA VAL A 30 -4.46 -6.10 2.05
C VAL A 30 -5.22 -6.59 0.82
N GLN A 31 -6.51 -6.34 0.81
CA GLN A 31 -7.34 -6.62 -0.35
C GLN A 31 -7.66 -5.31 -1.07
N PHE A 32 -7.24 -5.23 -2.32
CA PHE A 32 -7.57 -4.08 -3.15
C PHE A 32 -9.00 -4.19 -3.68
N PRO A 33 -9.66 -3.08 -3.98
CA PRO A 33 -9.14 -1.71 -3.97
C PRO A 33 -9.03 -1.12 -2.56
N ILE A 34 -8.15 -0.13 -2.41
CA ILE A 34 -8.05 0.72 -1.22
C ILE A 34 -8.54 2.11 -1.59
N THR A 35 -9.32 2.72 -0.70
CA THR A 35 -9.88 4.04 -0.95
C THR A 35 -9.47 5.02 0.14
N LEU A 36 -8.99 6.18 -0.29
CA LEU A 36 -8.74 7.31 0.59
C LEU A 36 -9.84 8.34 0.37
N THR A 37 -10.54 8.69 1.44
CA THR A 37 -11.56 9.75 1.39
C THR A 37 -11.03 10.98 2.11
N ASP A 38 -10.95 12.09 1.38
CA ASP A 38 -10.57 13.38 1.92
C ASP A 38 -11.81 14.27 1.99
N LYS A 39 -12.44 14.27 3.14
CA LYS A 39 -13.68 15.04 3.35
C LYS A 39 -13.43 16.54 3.33
N GLY A 40 -12.24 16.97 3.73
CA GLY A 40 -11.90 18.39 3.76
C GLY A 40 -11.85 19.01 2.38
N ASN A 41 -11.37 18.28 1.39
CA ASN A 41 -11.27 18.74 0.01
C ASN A 41 -12.33 18.16 -0.91
N GLY A 42 -13.14 17.25 -0.42
CA GLY A 42 -14.23 16.67 -1.21
C GLY A 42 -13.77 15.71 -2.30
N HIS A 43 -12.70 14.98 -2.06
CA HIS A 43 -12.14 14.04 -3.02
C HIS A 43 -12.04 12.63 -2.46
N LYS A 44 -12.16 11.67 -3.35
CA LYS A 44 -11.96 10.27 -3.04
C LYS A 44 -11.02 9.67 -4.08
N VAL A 45 -9.98 8.99 -3.62
CA VAL A 45 -9.00 8.35 -4.49
C VAL A 45 -9.03 6.86 -4.20
N THR A 46 -9.23 6.06 -5.24
CA THR A 46 -9.24 4.62 -5.13
C THR A 46 -8.05 4.06 -5.89
N VAL A 47 -7.25 3.23 -5.21
CA VAL A 47 -6.15 2.49 -5.84
C VAL A 47 -6.58 1.04 -5.93
N ASP A 48 -6.64 0.52 -7.12
CA ASP A 48 -6.92 -0.89 -7.37
C ASP A 48 -5.66 -1.57 -7.91
N ALA A 49 -5.50 -2.83 -7.58
CA ALA A 49 -4.33 -3.59 -7.97
C ALA A 49 -4.70 -5.07 -8.07
N ASP A 50 -4.06 -5.78 -9.00
CA ASP A 50 -4.35 -7.19 -9.18
C ASP A 50 -3.68 -8.06 -8.11
N GLU A 51 -3.88 -9.37 -8.21
CA GLU A 51 -3.43 -10.33 -7.21
C GLU A 51 -1.90 -10.46 -7.11
N THR A 52 -1.16 -9.88 -8.05
CA THR A 52 0.30 -9.86 -7.94
C THR A 52 0.78 -8.94 -6.82
N PHE A 53 -0.08 -8.02 -6.39
CA PHE A 53 0.22 -7.12 -5.28
C PHE A 53 -0.42 -7.67 -4.01
N GLU A 54 0.38 -8.31 -3.19
CA GLU A 54 -0.10 -8.97 -1.96
C GLU A 54 -0.15 -8.04 -0.76
N ASN A 55 0.56 -6.94 -0.84
CA ASN A 55 0.77 -6.04 0.29
C ASN A 55 0.50 -4.61 -0.11
N GLY A 56 0.35 -3.76 0.88
CA GLY A 56 0.22 -2.33 0.66
C GLY A 56 1.03 -1.54 1.68
N VAL A 57 1.32 -0.32 1.32
CA VAL A 57 2.02 0.61 2.21
C VAL A 57 1.29 1.94 2.17
N LEU A 58 1.05 2.51 3.35
CA LEU A 58 0.61 3.88 3.51
C LEU A 58 1.77 4.66 4.10
N TRP A 59 2.15 5.75 3.46
CA TRP A 59 3.22 6.59 3.94
C TRP A 59 2.80 8.04 4.05
N GLN A 60 3.08 8.63 5.18
CA GLN A 60 2.86 10.05 5.44
C GLN A 60 4.15 10.65 5.96
N GLN A 61 4.41 11.88 5.57
CA GLN A 61 5.48 12.67 6.17
C GLN A 61 4.83 13.75 7.02
N ASP A 62 5.29 13.90 8.25
CA ASP A 62 4.74 14.86 9.17
C ASP A 62 4.81 16.29 8.63
N ALA A 63 3.79 17.08 8.92
CA ALA A 63 3.63 18.46 8.46
C ALA A 63 3.50 18.63 6.94
N GLU A 64 3.56 17.56 6.17
CA GLU A 64 3.38 17.62 4.73
C GLU A 64 1.95 17.23 4.35
N SER A 65 1.51 17.70 3.19
CA SER A 65 0.11 17.55 2.77
C SER A 65 -0.08 16.43 1.78
N PHE A 66 0.50 15.26 2.08
CA PHE A 66 0.35 14.12 1.19
C PHE A 66 0.22 12.80 1.95
N VAL A 67 -0.32 11.82 1.27
CA VAL A 67 -0.35 10.42 1.68
C VAL A 67 -0.02 9.60 0.44
N CYS A 68 0.90 8.67 0.59
CA CYS A 68 1.20 7.70 -0.47
C CYS A 68 0.45 6.42 -0.17
N MET A 69 -0.27 5.91 -1.16
CA MET A 69 -0.93 4.62 -1.12
C MET A 69 -0.24 3.73 -2.14
N GLU A 70 0.45 2.70 -1.68
CA GLU A 70 1.35 1.95 -2.51
C GLU A 70 0.98 0.47 -2.54
N PRO A 71 0.64 -0.08 -3.71
CA PRO A 71 0.56 -1.53 -3.86
C PRO A 71 1.98 -2.10 -3.93
N TRP A 72 2.23 -3.16 -3.18
CA TRP A 72 3.54 -3.79 -3.13
C TRP A 72 3.46 -5.27 -3.41
N ASN A 73 4.40 -5.75 -4.20
CA ASN A 73 4.67 -7.16 -4.39
C ASN A 73 5.90 -7.48 -3.53
N GLY A 74 5.68 -8.11 -2.40
CA GLY A 74 6.76 -8.39 -1.45
C GLY A 74 7.04 -7.24 -0.49
N TRP A 75 8.11 -7.36 0.26
CA TRP A 75 8.57 -6.38 1.24
C TRP A 75 10.03 -6.02 0.99
N ALA A 76 10.51 -5.02 1.73
CA ALA A 76 11.92 -4.65 1.70
C ALA A 76 12.78 -5.88 2.03
N ASN A 77 13.85 -6.08 1.26
CA ASN A 77 14.78 -7.18 1.41
C ASN A 77 14.21 -8.57 1.07
N SER A 78 12.98 -8.66 0.56
CA SER A 78 12.36 -9.96 0.23
C SER A 78 13.12 -10.72 -0.84
N VAL A 79 13.91 -10.04 -1.66
CA VAL A 79 14.75 -10.68 -2.69
C VAL A 79 15.77 -11.64 -2.08
N ASN A 80 16.12 -11.44 -0.82
CA ASN A 80 17.07 -12.28 -0.10
C ASN A 80 16.38 -13.36 0.74
N GLU A 81 15.06 -13.46 0.68
CA GLU A 81 14.28 -14.42 1.44
C GLU A 81 13.62 -15.41 0.51
N GLU A 82 13.89 -16.68 0.75
CA GLU A 82 13.30 -17.75 -0.07
C GLU A 82 11.78 -17.74 0.06
N GLY A 83 11.10 -17.86 -1.08
CA GLY A 83 9.65 -17.87 -1.11
C GLY A 83 8.97 -16.51 -0.91
N LYS A 84 9.75 -15.45 -0.78
CA LYS A 84 9.23 -14.08 -0.53
C LYS A 84 9.38 -13.15 -1.72
N HIS A 85 9.81 -13.66 -2.85
CA HIS A 85 9.98 -12.87 -4.06
C HIS A 85 9.57 -13.67 -5.29
N GLU A 86 9.27 -12.96 -6.36
CA GLU A 86 8.97 -13.58 -7.64
C GLU A 86 10.25 -14.04 -8.32
N VAL A 87 10.17 -15.14 -9.03
CA VAL A 87 11.26 -15.66 -9.85
C VAL A 87 10.72 -15.91 -11.25
N LEU A 88 11.38 -15.32 -12.24
CA LEU A 88 11.04 -15.56 -13.64
C LEU A 88 12.13 -16.40 -14.29
N GLU A 89 11.72 -17.46 -14.96
CA GLU A 89 12.62 -18.26 -15.77
C GLU A 89 12.94 -17.52 -17.08
N PRO A 90 14.01 -17.89 -17.80
CA PRO A 90 14.29 -17.27 -19.10
C PRO A 90 13.06 -17.33 -20.01
N ASP A 91 12.80 -16.24 -20.71
CA ASP A 91 11.66 -16.08 -21.61
C ASP A 91 10.27 -16.09 -20.94
N GLU A 92 10.22 -16.14 -19.61
CA GLU A 92 8.98 -16.03 -18.86
C GLU A 92 8.66 -14.56 -18.59
N ALA A 93 7.39 -14.21 -18.61
CA ALA A 93 6.93 -12.85 -18.34
C ALA A 93 5.87 -12.85 -17.25
N MET A 94 5.85 -11.80 -16.46
CA MET A 94 4.83 -11.54 -15.46
C MET A 94 4.20 -10.18 -15.75
N THR A 95 2.90 -10.10 -15.66
CA THR A 95 2.16 -8.85 -15.85
C THR A 95 1.47 -8.47 -14.56
N SER A 96 1.63 -7.23 -14.17
CA SER A 96 0.95 -6.65 -13.01
C SER A 96 0.18 -5.42 -13.45
N GLU A 97 -1.05 -5.28 -12.98
CA GLU A 97 -1.90 -4.15 -13.34
C GLU A 97 -2.39 -3.44 -12.09
N TRP A 98 -2.40 -2.13 -12.15
CA TRP A 98 -2.96 -1.29 -11.11
C TRP A 98 -3.59 -0.06 -11.72
N SER A 99 -4.48 0.57 -10.98
CA SER A 99 -5.17 1.77 -11.46
C SER A 99 -5.45 2.73 -10.32
N ILE A 100 -5.65 3.99 -10.68
CA ILE A 100 -6.04 5.05 -9.75
C ILE A 100 -7.28 5.71 -10.31
N THR A 101 -8.33 5.83 -9.48
CA THR A 101 -9.55 6.51 -9.83
C THR A 101 -9.75 7.68 -8.88
N ILE A 102 -10.03 8.85 -9.42
CA ILE A 102 -10.27 10.07 -8.63
C ILE A 102 -11.71 10.49 -8.82
N GLU A 103 -12.41 10.72 -7.71
CA GLU A 103 -13.82 11.09 -7.73
C GLU A 103 -14.07 12.24 -6.76
N LYS A 104 -15.15 12.98 -6.99
CA LYS A 104 -15.66 13.94 -6.02
C LYS A 104 -16.52 13.21 -5.00
N VAL A 105 -16.46 13.68 -3.79
CA VAL A 105 -17.27 13.16 -2.69
C VAL A 105 -18.48 14.05 -2.48
#